data_e4acfa9a7cb399e2743d69ad6c99c138
#
_entry.id   e4acfa9a7cb399e2743d69ad6c99c138
#
_cell.length_a   1.000
_cell.length_b   1.000
_cell.length_c   1.000
_cell.angle_alpha   90.00
_cell.angle_beta   90.00
_cell.angle_gamma   90.00
#
_symmetry.space_group_name_H-M   'P 1'
#
loop_
_entity.id
_entity.type
_entity.pdbx_description
1 polymer ?
#
loop_
_entity_poly.entity_id
_entity_poly.type
_entity_poly.pdbx_seq_one_letter_code
_entity_poly.pdbx_strand_id
1 'polypeptide(L)'
;SENLKIDTMAIELQYLLVSEEPCKTFNSTPLTEELYEIGTKLDYMENRLGNDNPSVLQMKEYYSMLELRHWLFVKKTKKECEINRTYILYFYSNEGDCQTCEEQGYVLSYLHKKYPEMNIYSFDINIDNVALNTIKRAYNVVTAPTLLINDKNYEGFMSARKIEETIR
;
A
#
# COMPACT_ATOMS: atom_id res chain seq x y z
N SER A 1 -21.35 11.19 10.11
CA SER A 1 -22.09 10.85 11.32
C SER A 1 -21.16 10.79 12.52
N GLU A 2 -21.72 10.91 13.71
CA GLU A 2 -20.94 10.83 14.94
C GLU A 2 -20.32 9.44 15.11
N ASN A 3 -21.04 8.38 14.72
CA ASN A 3 -20.50 7.01 14.77
C ASN A 3 -19.28 6.86 13.87
N LEU A 4 -19.29 7.44 12.68
CA LEU A 4 -18.15 7.40 11.77
C LEU A 4 -16.94 8.12 12.38
N LYS A 5 -17.17 9.26 13.02
CA LYS A 5 -16.09 9.99 13.70
C LYS A 5 -15.48 9.19 14.83
N ILE A 6 -16.32 8.52 15.62
CA ILE A 6 -15.85 7.67 16.73
C ILE A 6 -15.05 6.50 16.19
N ASP A 7 -15.55 5.84 15.14
CA ASP A 7 -14.86 4.70 14.54
C ASP A 7 -13.50 5.10 13.97
N THR A 8 -13.45 6.24 13.26
CA THR A 8 -12.19 6.76 12.71
C THR A 8 -11.19 7.08 13.82
N MET A 9 -11.66 7.74 14.88
CA MET A 9 -10.81 8.06 16.02
C MET A 9 -10.30 6.80 16.71
N ALA A 10 -11.15 5.79 16.88
CA ALA A 10 -10.78 4.53 17.49
C ALA A 10 -9.67 3.82 16.70
N ILE A 11 -9.78 3.83 15.37
CA ILE A 11 -8.75 3.23 14.49
C ILE A 11 -7.42 3.99 14.63
N GLU A 12 -7.47 5.31 14.65
CA GLU A 12 -6.25 6.11 14.82
C GLU A 12 -5.61 5.88 16.18
N LEU A 13 -6.40 5.81 17.23
CA LEU A 13 -5.92 5.49 18.57
C LEU A 13 -5.31 4.11 18.63
N GLN A 14 -5.92 3.13 17.94
CA GLN A 14 -5.37 1.78 17.85
C GLN A 14 -3.95 1.78 17.26
N TYR A 15 -3.74 2.53 16.16
CA TYR A 15 -2.41 2.65 15.58
C TYR A 15 -1.41 3.32 16.53
N LEU A 16 -1.85 4.36 17.24
CA LEU A 16 -1.00 5.03 18.22
C LEU A 16 -0.64 4.10 19.37
N LEU A 17 -1.61 3.35 19.88
CA LEU A 17 -1.39 2.40 20.97
C LEU A 17 -0.43 1.28 20.58
N VAL A 18 -0.62 0.67 19.39
CA VAL A 18 0.29 -0.38 18.93
C VAL A 18 1.67 0.17 18.64
N SER A 19 1.77 1.45 18.25
CA SER A 19 3.05 2.12 17.96
C SER A 19 3.86 2.43 19.23
N GLU A 20 3.23 2.43 20.41
CA GLU A 20 3.96 2.62 21.68
C GLU A 20 4.86 1.41 21.97
N GLU A 21 4.43 0.21 21.61
CA GLU A 21 5.21 -1.02 21.80
C GLU A 21 5.16 -1.86 20.50
N PRO A 22 5.76 -1.35 19.41
CA PRO A 22 5.60 -1.99 18.10
C PRO A 22 6.13 -3.42 18.05
N CYS A 23 7.16 -3.73 18.82
CA CYS A 23 7.77 -5.06 18.78
C CYS A 23 6.88 -6.12 19.42
N LYS A 24 6.04 -5.75 20.39
CA LYS A 24 5.07 -6.65 21.01
C LYS A 24 3.82 -6.82 20.16
N THR A 25 3.45 -5.78 19.42
CA THR A 25 2.16 -5.73 18.73
C THR A 25 2.27 -5.96 17.21
N PHE A 26 3.48 -6.20 16.70
CA PHE A 26 3.74 -6.30 15.26
C PHE A 26 2.87 -7.35 14.57
N ASN A 27 2.60 -8.47 15.22
CA ASN A 27 1.77 -9.53 14.67
C ASN A 27 0.29 -9.34 14.99
N SER A 28 -0.09 -8.14 15.43
CA SER A 28 -1.48 -7.81 15.74
C SER A 28 -2.30 -7.84 14.47
N THR A 29 -3.15 -8.84 14.34
CA THR A 29 -3.93 -9.11 13.14
C THR A 29 -5.02 -8.08 12.81
N PRO A 30 -5.63 -7.34 13.78
CA PRO A 30 -6.73 -6.43 13.46
C PRO A 30 -6.41 -5.38 12.39
N LEU A 31 -5.19 -4.84 12.39
CA LEU A 31 -4.79 -3.82 11.41
C LEU A 31 -4.69 -4.40 10.00
N THR A 32 -4.17 -5.61 9.88
CA THR A 32 -4.04 -6.32 8.60
C THR A 32 -5.40 -6.78 8.09
N GLU A 33 -6.26 -7.27 8.98
CA GLU A 33 -7.61 -7.71 8.62
C GLU A 33 -8.46 -6.55 8.10
N GLU A 34 -8.39 -5.38 8.75
CA GLU A 34 -9.08 -4.18 8.30
C GLU A 34 -8.67 -3.81 6.88
N LEU A 35 -7.37 -3.78 6.62
CA LEU A 35 -6.84 -3.46 5.30
C LEU A 35 -7.33 -4.46 4.24
N TYR A 36 -7.32 -5.74 4.56
CA TYR A 36 -7.80 -6.79 3.67
C TYR A 36 -9.29 -6.64 3.36
N GLU A 37 -10.12 -6.37 4.36
CA GLU A 37 -11.57 -6.20 4.18
C GLU A 37 -11.90 -5.03 3.27
N ILE A 38 -11.25 -3.88 3.49
CA ILE A 38 -11.47 -2.69 2.65
C ILE A 38 -10.98 -2.94 1.23
N GLY A 39 -9.83 -3.59 1.07
CA GLY A 39 -9.31 -3.94 -0.25
C GLY A 39 -10.24 -4.86 -1.03
N THR A 40 -10.81 -5.86 -0.37
CA THR A 40 -11.78 -6.78 -0.97
C THR A 40 -13.04 -6.05 -1.40
N LYS A 41 -13.54 -5.14 -0.56
CA LYS A 41 -14.70 -4.32 -0.88
C LYS A 41 -14.43 -3.42 -2.08
N LEU A 42 -13.24 -2.82 -2.14
CA LEU A 42 -12.85 -1.98 -3.27
C LEU A 42 -12.83 -2.78 -4.57
N ASP A 43 -12.24 -3.97 -4.58
CA ASP A 43 -12.20 -4.84 -5.76
C ASP A 43 -13.61 -5.17 -6.25
N TYR A 44 -14.50 -5.49 -5.32
CA TYR A 44 -15.89 -5.78 -5.64
C TYR A 44 -16.58 -4.56 -6.28
N MET A 45 -16.36 -3.37 -5.74
CA MET A 45 -16.94 -2.14 -6.26
C MET A 45 -16.40 -1.79 -7.65
N GLU A 46 -15.09 -1.95 -7.86
CA GLU A 46 -14.47 -1.70 -9.18
C GLU A 46 -15.05 -2.61 -10.25
N ASN A 47 -15.25 -3.87 -9.93
CA ASN A 47 -15.81 -4.84 -10.87
C ASN A 47 -17.26 -4.53 -11.22
N ARG A 48 -18.04 -3.99 -10.30
CA ARG A 48 -19.45 -3.70 -10.52
C ARG A 48 -19.71 -2.33 -11.12
N LEU A 49 -18.95 -1.32 -10.69
CA LEU A 49 -19.23 0.09 -11.00
C LEU A 49 -18.23 0.71 -11.97
N GLY A 50 -17.10 0.04 -12.18
CA GLY A 50 -16.03 0.54 -13.04
C GLY A 50 -15.06 1.44 -12.28
N ASN A 51 -13.86 1.61 -12.86
CA ASN A 51 -12.77 2.36 -12.23
C ASN A 51 -13.02 3.87 -12.15
N ASP A 52 -13.90 4.39 -13.00
CA ASP A 52 -14.16 5.84 -13.09
C ASP A 52 -15.34 6.27 -12.21
N ASN A 53 -16.02 5.34 -11.56
CA ASN A 53 -17.15 5.66 -10.70
C ASN A 53 -16.68 6.49 -9.50
N PRO A 54 -17.35 7.63 -9.19
CA PRO A 54 -16.95 8.49 -8.07
C PRO A 54 -16.86 7.79 -6.71
N SER A 55 -17.76 6.85 -6.44
CA SER A 55 -17.73 6.07 -5.20
C SER A 55 -16.53 5.16 -5.13
N VAL A 56 -16.13 4.59 -6.28
CA VAL A 56 -14.94 3.74 -6.38
C VAL A 56 -13.69 4.58 -6.14
N LEU A 57 -13.60 5.75 -6.77
CA LEU A 57 -12.46 6.65 -6.59
C LEU A 57 -12.31 7.10 -5.14
N GLN A 58 -13.41 7.41 -4.48
CA GLN A 58 -13.41 7.80 -3.07
C GLN A 58 -12.92 6.65 -2.17
N MET A 59 -13.40 5.44 -2.43
CA MET A 59 -12.99 4.26 -1.67
C MET A 59 -11.51 3.94 -1.92
N LYS A 60 -11.05 4.12 -3.15
CA LYS A 60 -9.64 3.92 -3.51
C LYS A 60 -8.74 4.90 -2.76
N GLU A 61 -9.15 6.16 -2.66
CA GLU A 61 -8.41 7.16 -1.90
C GLU A 61 -8.37 6.80 -0.40
N TYR A 62 -9.50 6.40 0.15
CA TYR A 62 -9.57 5.96 1.54
C TYR A 62 -8.66 4.74 1.79
N TYR A 63 -8.73 3.75 0.91
CA TYR A 63 -7.87 2.57 1.00
C TYR A 63 -6.39 2.94 0.95
N SER A 64 -6.03 3.88 0.09
CA SER A 64 -4.66 4.38 -0.01
C SER A 64 -4.17 4.98 1.31
N MET A 65 -5.05 5.71 2.02
CA MET A 65 -4.69 6.26 3.33
C MET A 65 -4.45 5.16 4.36
N LEU A 66 -5.27 4.11 4.34
CA LEU A 66 -5.07 2.95 5.22
C LEU A 66 -3.77 2.23 4.90
N GLU A 67 -3.45 2.07 3.61
CA GLU A 67 -2.21 1.45 3.17
C GLU A 67 -0.98 2.27 3.63
N LEU A 68 -1.01 3.59 3.46
CA LEU A 68 0.09 4.45 3.90
C LEU A 68 0.31 4.34 5.41
N ARG A 69 -0.78 4.33 6.18
CA ARG A 69 -0.68 4.21 7.63
C ARG A 69 -0.08 2.87 8.03
N HIS A 70 -0.52 1.80 7.38
CA HIS A 70 0.01 0.45 7.63
C HIS A 70 1.50 0.38 7.27
N TRP A 71 1.89 0.94 6.12
CA TRP A 71 3.28 1.00 5.69
C TRP A 71 4.16 1.73 6.72
N LEU A 72 3.71 2.88 7.21
CA LEU A 72 4.45 3.62 8.22
C LEU A 72 4.68 2.80 9.49
N PHE A 73 3.66 2.05 9.91
CA PHE A 73 3.77 1.15 11.05
C PHE A 73 4.79 0.03 10.80
N VAL A 74 4.73 -0.61 9.63
CA VAL A 74 5.67 -1.67 9.25
C VAL A 74 7.10 -1.13 9.19
N LYS A 75 7.27 0.03 8.58
CA LYS A 75 8.58 0.68 8.47
C LYS A 75 9.18 0.99 9.84
N LYS A 76 8.38 1.56 10.73
CA LYS A 76 8.79 1.84 12.10
C LYS A 76 9.19 0.58 12.86
N THR A 77 8.36 -0.46 12.75
CA THR A 77 8.59 -1.74 13.42
C THR A 77 9.86 -2.43 12.90
N LYS A 78 10.06 -2.39 11.59
CA LYS A 78 11.28 -2.95 10.97
C LYS A 78 12.52 -2.31 11.58
N LYS A 79 12.51 -1.00 11.72
CA LYS A 79 13.64 -0.24 12.24
C LYS A 79 13.86 -0.49 13.74
N GLU A 80 12.80 -0.39 14.54
CA GLU A 80 12.90 -0.48 16.00
C GLU A 80 13.11 -1.90 16.50
N CYS A 81 12.54 -2.89 15.83
CA CYS A 81 12.57 -4.29 16.26
C CYS A 81 13.61 -5.12 15.53
N GLU A 82 14.37 -4.51 14.63
CA GLU A 82 15.40 -5.18 13.83
C GLU A 82 14.86 -6.41 13.09
N ILE A 83 13.63 -6.28 12.55
CA ILE A 83 12.99 -7.36 11.80
C ILE A 83 13.38 -7.24 10.33
N ASN A 84 13.83 -8.35 9.74
CA ASN A 84 14.14 -8.41 8.31
C ASN A 84 12.83 -8.59 7.52
N ARG A 85 12.25 -7.48 7.08
CA ARG A 85 10.98 -7.46 6.37
C ARG A 85 11.12 -6.61 5.11
N THR A 86 10.60 -7.11 3.99
CA THR A 86 10.58 -6.37 2.74
C THR A 86 9.23 -5.69 2.59
N TYR A 87 9.23 -4.42 2.22
CA TYR A 87 8.01 -3.71 1.83
C TYR A 87 8.20 -3.03 0.48
N ILE A 88 7.14 -3.05 -0.32
CA ILE A 88 7.13 -2.49 -1.67
C ILE A 88 5.92 -1.58 -1.81
N LEU A 89 6.15 -0.34 -2.25
CA LEU A 89 5.09 0.57 -2.66
C LEU A 89 5.08 0.58 -4.20
N TYR A 90 3.94 0.23 -4.78
CA TYR A 90 3.76 0.15 -6.22
C TYR A 90 2.87 1.30 -6.67
N PHE A 91 3.41 2.19 -7.52
CA PHE A 91 2.67 3.28 -8.11
C PHE A 91 2.30 2.90 -9.54
N TYR A 92 0.99 2.81 -9.81
CA TYR A 92 0.47 2.38 -11.10
C TYR A 92 -0.42 3.48 -11.70
N SER A 93 -0.76 3.33 -12.97
CA SER A 93 -1.76 4.14 -13.65
C SER A 93 -2.67 3.24 -14.45
N ASN A 94 -3.98 3.53 -14.44
CA ASN A 94 -4.96 2.84 -15.26
C ASN A 94 -5.71 3.79 -16.20
N GLU A 95 -5.05 4.89 -16.60
CA GLU A 95 -5.59 5.88 -17.54
C GLU A 95 -5.17 5.62 -19.01
N GLY A 96 -4.69 4.43 -19.30
CA GLY A 96 -4.26 4.06 -20.67
C GLY A 96 -2.83 4.49 -20.99
N ASP A 97 -2.10 5.03 -20.05
CA ASP A 97 -0.75 5.56 -20.21
C ASP A 97 0.35 4.69 -19.60
N CYS A 98 0.00 3.46 -19.20
CA CYS A 98 0.97 2.52 -18.62
C CYS A 98 0.78 1.13 -19.20
N GLN A 99 1.58 0.78 -20.21
CA GLN A 99 1.46 -0.50 -20.90
C GLN A 99 1.87 -1.70 -20.04
N THR A 100 2.76 -1.50 -19.06
CA THR A 100 3.33 -2.57 -18.26
C THR A 100 2.76 -2.65 -16.84
N CYS A 101 1.82 -1.77 -16.48
CA CYS A 101 1.27 -1.74 -15.12
C CYS A 101 0.52 -3.01 -14.75
N GLU A 102 -0.28 -3.56 -15.66
CA GLU A 102 -1.01 -4.80 -15.40
C GLU A 102 -0.04 -5.97 -15.16
N GLU A 103 0.95 -6.09 -16.02
CA GLU A 103 1.99 -7.12 -15.88
C GLU A 103 2.77 -6.95 -14.57
N GLN A 104 3.09 -5.72 -14.21
CA GLN A 104 3.76 -5.45 -12.94
C GLN A 104 2.91 -5.89 -11.76
N GLY A 105 1.61 -5.68 -11.81
CA GLY A 105 0.68 -6.14 -10.80
C GLY A 105 0.70 -7.67 -10.65
N TYR A 106 0.74 -8.39 -11.76
CA TYR A 106 0.81 -9.86 -11.74
C TYR A 106 2.13 -10.34 -11.12
N VAL A 107 3.23 -9.70 -11.45
CA VAL A 107 4.55 -10.02 -10.85
C VAL A 107 4.49 -9.84 -9.34
N LEU A 108 3.92 -8.74 -8.87
CA LEU A 108 3.82 -8.48 -7.42
C LEU A 108 2.89 -9.47 -6.72
N SER A 109 1.79 -9.85 -7.35
CA SER A 109 0.88 -10.89 -6.82
C SER A 109 1.59 -12.23 -6.69
N TYR A 110 2.37 -12.60 -7.69
CA TYR A 110 3.19 -13.80 -7.65
C TYR A 110 4.18 -13.78 -6.49
N LEU A 111 4.87 -12.66 -6.31
CA LEU A 111 5.85 -12.51 -5.23
C LEU A 111 5.19 -12.55 -3.86
N HIS A 112 4.01 -11.96 -3.72
CA HIS A 112 3.29 -12.01 -2.46
C HIS A 112 2.88 -13.43 -2.08
N LYS A 113 2.49 -14.24 -3.05
CA LYS A 113 2.19 -15.67 -2.81
C LYS A 113 3.43 -16.45 -2.43
N LYS A 114 4.56 -16.15 -3.05
CA LYS A 114 5.84 -16.82 -2.77
C LYS A 114 6.41 -16.39 -1.42
N TYR A 115 6.25 -15.14 -1.07
CA TYR A 115 6.77 -14.54 0.17
C TYR A 115 5.62 -13.86 0.94
N PRO A 116 4.80 -14.65 1.69
CA PRO A 116 3.59 -14.09 2.32
C PRO A 116 3.86 -12.96 3.33
N GLU A 117 5.05 -12.92 3.92
CA GLU A 117 5.45 -11.88 4.88
C GLU A 117 5.85 -10.57 4.21
N MET A 118 6.00 -10.57 2.87
CA MET A 118 6.30 -9.34 2.12
C MET A 118 5.09 -8.43 2.11
N ASN A 119 5.28 -7.17 2.47
CA ASN A 119 4.20 -6.18 2.46
C ASN A 119 4.22 -5.41 1.15
N ILE A 120 3.14 -5.50 0.38
CA ILE A 120 3.01 -4.82 -0.90
C ILE A 120 1.79 -3.90 -0.85
N TYR A 121 2.01 -2.63 -1.21
CA TYR A 121 0.98 -1.60 -1.22
C TYR A 121 0.90 -1.01 -2.62
N SER A 122 -0.32 -0.85 -3.15
CA SER A 122 -0.53 -0.35 -4.50
C SER A 122 -1.27 0.99 -4.46
N PHE A 123 -0.72 1.98 -5.18
CA PHE A 123 -1.26 3.34 -5.21
C PHE A 123 -1.45 3.80 -6.64
N ASP A 124 -2.62 4.37 -6.92
CA ASP A 124 -2.89 5.04 -8.18
C ASP A 124 -2.13 6.36 -8.21
N ILE A 125 -1.18 6.51 -9.11
CA ILE A 125 -0.34 7.70 -9.21
C ILE A 125 -1.14 8.97 -9.54
N ASN A 126 -2.34 8.78 -10.10
CA ASN A 126 -3.18 9.90 -10.55
C ASN A 126 -4.08 10.49 -9.46
N ILE A 127 -4.12 9.88 -8.29
CA ILE A 127 -4.90 10.43 -7.18
C ILE A 127 -4.19 11.66 -6.63
N ASP A 128 -4.89 12.79 -6.65
CA ASP A 128 -4.41 14.04 -6.08
C ASP A 128 -4.79 14.09 -4.60
N ASN A 129 -3.85 13.72 -3.76
CA ASN A 129 -4.04 13.66 -2.31
C ASN A 129 -2.77 14.16 -1.62
N VAL A 130 -2.93 14.95 -0.58
CA VAL A 130 -1.81 15.61 0.12
C VAL A 130 -0.76 14.61 0.62
N ALA A 131 -1.21 13.51 1.22
CA ALA A 131 -0.29 12.49 1.75
C ALA A 131 0.43 11.74 0.63
N LEU A 132 -0.30 11.33 -0.41
CA LEU A 132 0.29 10.66 -1.59
C LEU A 132 1.27 11.59 -2.31
N ASN A 133 0.91 12.86 -2.46
CA ASN A 133 1.78 13.84 -3.10
C ASN A 133 3.07 14.03 -2.31
N THR A 134 3.00 14.00 -0.99
CA THR A 134 4.16 14.10 -0.12
C THR A 134 5.11 12.92 -0.32
N ILE A 135 4.58 11.70 -0.36
CA ILE A 135 5.38 10.49 -0.60
C ILE A 135 6.01 10.52 -2.00
N LYS A 136 5.22 10.88 -3.01
CA LYS A 136 5.73 10.97 -4.39
C LYS A 136 6.91 11.94 -4.49
N ARG A 137 6.81 13.11 -3.85
CA ARG A 137 7.91 14.07 -3.84
C ARG A 137 9.11 13.55 -3.06
N ALA A 138 8.88 12.99 -1.88
CA ALA A 138 9.96 12.52 -1.01
C ALA A 138 10.80 11.42 -1.68
N TYR A 139 10.19 10.57 -2.49
CA TYR A 139 10.87 9.45 -3.12
C TYR A 139 11.01 9.60 -4.64
N ASN A 140 10.75 10.79 -5.17
CA ASN A 140 10.91 11.10 -6.61
C ASN A 140 10.08 10.21 -7.53
N VAL A 141 8.84 9.91 -7.15
CA VAL A 141 7.92 9.12 -7.95
C VAL A 141 7.23 10.05 -8.95
N VAL A 142 7.52 9.90 -10.23
CA VAL A 142 6.99 10.76 -11.30
C VAL A 142 6.30 9.99 -12.42
N THR A 143 6.62 8.72 -12.60
CA THR A 143 6.08 7.90 -13.69
C THR A 143 5.55 6.56 -13.16
N ALA A 144 4.68 5.92 -13.95
CA ALA A 144 4.17 4.59 -13.67
C ALA A 144 4.64 3.60 -14.75
N PRO A 145 4.98 2.37 -14.39
CA PRO A 145 5.06 1.86 -13.04
C PRO A 145 6.35 2.31 -12.32
N THR A 146 6.26 2.54 -11.03
CA THR A 146 7.42 2.76 -10.18
C THR A 146 7.27 1.91 -8.93
N LEU A 147 8.32 1.25 -8.52
CA LEU A 147 8.37 0.49 -7.28
C LEU A 147 9.32 1.18 -6.30
N LEU A 148 8.86 1.40 -5.07
CA LEU A 148 9.72 1.74 -3.96
C LEU A 148 9.96 0.46 -3.18
N ILE A 149 11.16 -0.10 -3.26
CA ILE A 149 11.52 -1.33 -2.56
C ILE A 149 12.43 -0.96 -1.42
N ASN A 150 11.97 -1.15 -0.19
CA ASN A 150 12.71 -0.78 1.01
C ASN A 150 13.26 0.65 0.91
N ASP A 151 12.39 1.58 0.50
CA ASP A 151 12.65 3.02 0.35
C ASP A 151 13.48 3.45 -0.87
N LYS A 152 13.90 2.50 -1.71
CA LYS A 152 14.65 2.84 -2.91
C LYS A 152 13.76 2.84 -4.15
N ASN A 153 13.90 3.86 -4.99
CA ASN A 153 13.10 4.07 -6.19
C ASN A 153 13.63 3.27 -7.38
N TYR A 154 12.73 2.52 -8.02
CA TYR A 154 13.00 1.78 -9.26
C TYR A 154 11.92 2.14 -10.26
N GLU A 155 12.27 2.96 -11.25
CA GLU A 155 11.37 3.36 -12.32
C GLU A 155 11.26 2.26 -13.38
N GLY A 156 10.04 2.09 -13.92
CA GLY A 156 9.77 1.14 -14.97
C GLY A 156 9.53 -0.27 -14.46
N PHE A 157 9.18 -1.15 -15.39
CA PHE A 157 8.82 -2.52 -15.08
C PHE A 157 10.00 -3.31 -14.51
N MET A 158 9.74 -4.10 -13.47
CA MET A 158 10.71 -5.02 -12.89
C MET A 158 10.14 -6.44 -12.89
N SER A 159 10.92 -7.38 -13.44
CA SER A 159 10.56 -8.79 -13.40
C SER A 159 10.66 -9.33 -11.96
N ALA A 160 10.00 -10.46 -11.70
CA ALA A 160 10.09 -11.13 -10.41
C ALA A 160 11.54 -11.45 -10.04
N ARG A 161 12.31 -11.95 -11.01
CA ARG A 161 13.73 -12.26 -10.81
C ARG A 161 14.53 -11.03 -10.39
N LYS A 162 14.29 -9.90 -11.05
CA LYS A 162 15.00 -8.66 -10.74
C LYS A 162 14.67 -8.15 -9.34
N ILE A 163 13.39 -8.24 -8.96
CA ILE A 163 12.96 -7.87 -7.62
C ILE A 163 13.61 -8.79 -6.58
N GLU A 164 13.60 -10.10 -6.81
CA GLU A 164 14.23 -11.06 -5.90
C GLU A 164 15.71 -10.79 -5.72
N GLU A 165 16.43 -10.45 -6.79
CA GLU A 165 17.85 -10.09 -6.72
C GLU A 165 18.07 -8.82 -5.88
N THR A 166 17.13 -7.88 -5.95
CA THR A 166 17.21 -6.59 -5.26
C THR A 166 17.03 -6.73 -3.75
N ILE A 167 16.20 -7.68 -3.31
CA ILE A 167 15.83 -7.84 -1.88
C ILE A 167 16.70 -8.84 -1.12
N ARG A 168 17.67 -9.45 -1.77
CA ARG A 168 18.60 -10.36 -1.13
C ARG A 168 19.57 -9.67 -0.18
#